data_75d020a97fad5d0fd51bb5fd144fcb4d
#
_entry.id   75d020a97fad5d0fd51bb5fd144fcb4d
#
_cell.length_a   1.000
_cell.length_b   1.000
_cell.length_c   1.000
_cell.angle_alpha   90.00
_cell.angle_beta   90.00
_cell.angle_gamma   90.00
#
_symmetry.space_group_name_H-M   'P 1'
#
loop_
_entity.id
_entity.type
_entity.pdbx_description
1 polymer ?
#
loop_
_entity_poly.entity_id
_entity_poly.type
_entity_poly.pdbx_seq_one_letter_code
_entity_poly.pdbx_strand_id
1 'polypeptide(L)'
;MRILHIWDQAGVAFVLAKYQRLKGHDSKVIMVREYDKYGIGKFYNQYVIDATLADFDQKSFDEAHSADILHIHSRSDMVFKFREEFGNSKKIILQYHGTDIRGIKKQKLPHRSKLSDLAVRGIFTYRRLRDLILIKKRIHTKAQRLADAVIVSTPDLLPLVSKAIYLPNPIDTDHFKPDKISSRPERAQALTMDTEAIDIQLTLSYCKKNNLKLDIDVYNRIRDPIMYGDMPAFLKKYRLYVDVRYVDGKILENLSKTALEALACGLDVLDYKSNRRHGLPVEYDPMNVTSRLETIYSR
;
A
#
# COMPACT_ATOMS: atom_id res chain seq x y z
N MET A 1 -5.99 -7.17 -23.01
CA MET A 1 -7.03 -7.37 -21.96
C MET A 1 -7.49 -6.02 -21.47
N ARG A 2 -8.76 -5.90 -21.09
CA ARG A 2 -9.33 -4.76 -20.37
C ARG A 2 -9.32 -5.09 -18.87
N ILE A 3 -8.58 -4.30 -18.08
CA ILE A 3 -8.32 -4.58 -16.66
C ILE A 3 -8.87 -3.42 -15.85
N LEU A 4 -9.76 -3.72 -14.91
CA LEU A 4 -10.27 -2.74 -13.96
C LEU A 4 -9.68 -3.03 -12.59
N HIS A 5 -8.83 -2.13 -12.10
CA HIS A 5 -8.40 -2.13 -10.71
C HIS A 5 -9.45 -1.41 -9.87
N ILE A 6 -9.95 -2.09 -8.84
CA ILE A 6 -11.01 -1.59 -7.97
C ILE A 6 -10.40 -1.26 -6.62
N TRP A 7 -10.45 0.02 -6.26
CA TRP A 7 -9.78 0.60 -5.12
C TRP A 7 -8.27 0.71 -5.36
N ASP A 8 -7.59 1.46 -4.50
CA ASP A 8 -6.12 1.55 -4.47
C ASP A 8 -5.62 1.59 -3.04
N GLN A 9 -4.45 1.04 -2.84
CA GLN A 9 -3.72 1.11 -1.59
C GLN A 9 -2.32 1.61 -1.86
N ALA A 10 -2.09 2.86 -1.44
CA ALA A 10 -0.78 3.50 -1.52
C ALA A 10 -0.17 3.58 -2.95
N GLY A 11 -1.02 3.69 -3.97
CA GLY A 11 -0.58 3.85 -5.37
C GLY A 11 -0.22 2.56 -6.09
N VAL A 12 -0.47 1.38 -5.51
CA VAL A 12 -0.10 0.09 -6.13
C VAL A 12 -0.89 -0.17 -7.40
N ALA A 13 -2.21 0.04 -7.36
CA ALA A 13 -3.09 -0.15 -8.52
C ALA A 13 -2.69 0.77 -9.68
N PHE A 14 -2.32 2.01 -9.39
CA PHE A 14 -1.91 2.99 -10.40
C PHE A 14 -0.59 2.61 -11.08
N VAL A 15 0.40 2.15 -10.31
CA VAL A 15 1.67 1.68 -10.90
C VAL A 15 1.40 0.47 -11.78
N LEU A 16 0.58 -0.50 -11.33
CA LEU A 16 0.19 -1.64 -12.15
C LEU A 16 -0.51 -1.20 -13.43
N ALA A 17 -1.52 -0.31 -13.35
CA ALA A 17 -2.24 0.17 -14.52
C ALA A 17 -1.33 0.88 -15.53
N LYS A 18 -0.39 1.73 -15.06
CA LYS A 18 0.61 2.38 -15.90
C LYS A 18 1.41 1.36 -16.71
N TYR A 19 2.00 0.38 -16.03
CA TYR A 19 2.90 -0.58 -16.68
C TYR A 19 2.14 -1.65 -17.50
N GLN A 20 0.91 -1.96 -17.15
CA GLN A 20 0.00 -2.75 -17.99
C GLN A 20 -0.34 -2.05 -19.31
N ARG A 21 -0.58 -0.73 -19.28
CA ARG A 21 -0.77 0.04 -20.53
C ARG A 21 0.47 0.07 -21.39
N LEU A 22 1.65 0.18 -20.81
CA LEU A 22 2.92 0.08 -21.57
C LEU A 22 3.07 -1.29 -22.25
N LYS A 23 2.42 -2.32 -21.73
CA LYS A 23 2.36 -3.67 -22.34
C LYS A 23 1.15 -3.88 -23.26
N GLY A 24 0.42 -2.83 -23.61
CA GLY A 24 -0.68 -2.87 -24.57
C GLY A 24 -2.03 -3.31 -23.99
N HIS A 25 -2.21 -3.31 -22.67
CA HIS A 25 -3.50 -3.56 -22.04
C HIS A 25 -4.30 -2.26 -21.87
N ASP A 26 -5.64 -2.34 -21.89
CA ASP A 26 -6.48 -1.23 -21.44
C ASP A 26 -6.72 -1.42 -19.93
N SER A 27 -5.95 -0.67 -19.13
CA SER A 27 -5.99 -0.77 -17.67
C SER A 27 -6.36 0.57 -17.05
N LYS A 28 -7.30 0.53 -16.12
CA LYS A 28 -7.83 1.68 -15.39
C LYS A 28 -7.97 1.37 -13.90
N VAL A 29 -8.02 2.41 -13.08
CA VAL A 29 -8.21 2.32 -11.63
C VAL A 29 -9.42 3.14 -11.23
N ILE A 30 -10.42 2.50 -10.63
CA ILE A 30 -11.51 3.23 -9.97
C ILE A 30 -11.20 3.44 -8.49
N MET A 31 -11.28 4.69 -8.05
CA MET A 31 -11.00 5.08 -6.67
C MET A 31 -12.02 6.10 -6.16
N VAL A 32 -12.13 6.19 -4.84
CA VAL A 32 -12.93 7.23 -4.18
C VAL A 32 -12.08 8.47 -3.98
N ARG A 33 -12.48 9.58 -4.61
CA ARG A 33 -11.75 10.87 -4.61
C ARG A 33 -11.49 11.39 -3.19
N GLU A 34 -12.45 11.26 -2.30
CA GLU A 34 -12.35 11.73 -0.91
C GLU A 34 -11.25 11.04 -0.10
N TYR A 35 -10.74 9.90 -0.59
CA TYR A 35 -9.64 9.17 0.05
C TYR A 35 -8.27 9.43 -0.57
N ASP A 36 -8.16 10.28 -1.58
CA ASP A 36 -6.87 10.64 -2.22
C ASP A 36 -6.09 11.68 -1.41
N LYS A 37 -5.79 11.32 -0.17
CA LYS A 37 -5.09 12.19 0.80
C LYS A 37 -3.73 12.69 0.29
N TYR A 38 -3.05 11.92 -0.53
CA TYR A 38 -1.70 12.20 -1.01
C TYR A 38 -1.64 12.60 -2.48
N GLY A 39 -2.78 12.83 -3.13
CA GLY A 39 -2.85 13.25 -4.53
C GLY A 39 -2.33 12.19 -5.51
N ILE A 40 -2.43 10.90 -5.17
CA ILE A 40 -1.96 9.80 -6.03
C ILE A 40 -2.81 9.71 -7.29
N GLY A 41 -4.14 9.74 -7.14
CA GLY A 41 -5.05 9.75 -8.27
C GLY A 41 -4.89 10.98 -9.15
N LYS A 42 -4.64 12.16 -8.54
CA LYS A 42 -4.31 13.37 -9.28
C LYS A 42 -3.01 13.23 -10.09
N PHE A 43 -1.99 12.58 -9.52
CA PHE A 43 -0.71 12.34 -10.20
C PHE A 43 -0.87 11.36 -11.38
N TYR A 44 -1.66 10.31 -11.21
CA TYR A 44 -1.95 9.29 -12.23
C TYR A 44 -3.30 9.52 -12.93
N ASN A 45 -3.74 10.76 -13.10
CA ASN A 45 -5.07 11.12 -13.59
C ASN A 45 -5.51 10.44 -14.89
N GLN A 46 -4.57 10.14 -15.78
CA GLN A 46 -4.83 9.45 -17.06
C GLN A 46 -5.28 7.98 -16.90
N TYR A 47 -5.13 7.40 -15.70
CA TYR A 47 -5.54 6.03 -15.40
C TYR A 47 -6.78 5.96 -14.52
N VAL A 48 -7.26 7.12 -14.01
CA VAL A 48 -8.31 7.22 -13.00
C VAL A 48 -9.69 7.19 -13.61
N ILE A 49 -10.57 6.43 -12.96
CA ILE A 49 -12.02 6.62 -13.00
C ILE A 49 -12.40 7.19 -11.63
N ASP A 50 -12.70 8.48 -11.61
CA ASP A 50 -13.09 9.18 -10.39
C ASP A 50 -14.50 8.76 -9.95
N ALA A 51 -14.61 8.34 -8.69
CA ALA A 51 -15.87 8.11 -8.02
C ALA A 51 -15.94 8.91 -6.71
N THR A 52 -17.14 9.25 -6.29
CA THR A 52 -17.42 9.72 -4.94
C THR A 52 -17.72 8.53 -4.03
N LEU A 53 -17.70 8.74 -2.71
CA LEU A 53 -18.09 7.68 -1.78
C LEU A 53 -19.53 7.18 -2.03
N ALA A 54 -20.40 8.05 -2.53
CA ALA A 54 -21.80 7.74 -2.79
C ALA A 54 -22.01 6.89 -4.06
N ASP A 55 -21.20 7.10 -5.11
CA ASP A 55 -21.39 6.46 -6.41
C ASP A 55 -20.34 5.39 -6.75
N PHE A 56 -19.37 5.15 -5.85
CA PHE A 56 -18.26 4.22 -6.08
C PHE A 56 -18.72 2.81 -6.45
N ASP A 57 -19.67 2.26 -5.71
CA ASP A 57 -20.16 0.90 -5.98
C ASP A 57 -20.81 0.84 -7.36
N GLN A 58 -21.73 1.76 -7.67
CA GLN A 58 -22.43 1.79 -8.96
C GLN A 58 -21.44 1.95 -10.12
N LYS A 59 -20.55 2.94 -10.07
CA LYS A 59 -19.54 3.13 -11.11
C LYS A 59 -18.63 1.93 -11.27
N SER A 60 -18.28 1.26 -10.16
CA SER A 60 -17.46 0.06 -10.22
C SER A 60 -18.18 -1.07 -11.00
N PHE A 61 -19.49 -1.20 -10.85
CA PHE A 61 -20.29 -2.16 -11.62
C PHE A 61 -20.38 -1.77 -13.09
N ASP A 62 -20.67 -0.50 -13.38
CA ASP A 62 -20.79 0.00 -14.75
C ASP A 62 -19.51 -0.25 -15.56
N GLU A 63 -18.35 0.08 -14.99
CA GLU A 63 -17.04 -0.15 -15.61
C GLU A 63 -16.68 -1.64 -15.69
N ALA A 64 -17.09 -2.44 -14.71
CA ALA A 64 -16.84 -3.88 -14.70
C ALA A 64 -17.48 -4.63 -15.86
N HIS A 65 -18.61 -4.16 -16.41
CA HIS A 65 -19.24 -4.77 -17.57
C HIS A 65 -18.28 -4.87 -18.76
N SER A 66 -17.47 -3.86 -18.98
CA SER A 66 -16.52 -3.80 -20.10
C SER A 66 -15.19 -4.51 -19.82
N ALA A 67 -14.85 -4.79 -18.56
CA ALA A 67 -13.58 -5.38 -18.17
C ALA A 67 -13.54 -6.90 -18.40
N ASP A 68 -12.36 -7.43 -18.72
CA ASP A 68 -12.09 -8.87 -18.76
C ASP A 68 -11.64 -9.36 -17.37
N ILE A 69 -10.92 -8.51 -16.64
CA ILE A 69 -10.32 -8.79 -15.32
C ILE A 69 -10.73 -7.70 -14.32
N LEU A 70 -11.22 -8.15 -13.17
CA LEU A 70 -11.52 -7.32 -12.01
C LEU A 70 -10.47 -7.55 -10.94
N HIS A 71 -9.53 -6.62 -10.79
CA HIS A 71 -8.46 -6.71 -9.79
C HIS A 71 -8.81 -5.85 -8.56
N ILE A 72 -9.23 -6.51 -7.50
CA ILE A 72 -9.78 -5.87 -6.31
C ILE A 72 -8.68 -5.72 -5.25
N HIS A 73 -8.42 -4.48 -4.82
CA HIS A 73 -7.44 -4.18 -3.78
C HIS A 73 -8.15 -4.00 -2.43
N SER A 74 -7.90 -4.91 -1.47
CA SER A 74 -8.38 -4.86 -0.08
C SER A 74 -9.89 -4.96 0.15
N ARG A 75 -10.73 -4.71 -0.85
CA ARG A 75 -12.20 -4.65 -0.74
C ARG A 75 -12.84 -6.03 -0.94
N SER A 76 -12.64 -6.91 0.06
CA SER A 76 -13.20 -8.28 0.03
C SER A 76 -14.72 -8.33 -0.14
N ASP A 77 -15.44 -7.28 0.27
CA ASP A 77 -16.88 -7.12 0.07
C ASP A 77 -17.25 -7.03 -1.42
N MET A 78 -16.44 -6.38 -2.24
CA MET A 78 -16.69 -6.27 -3.68
C MET A 78 -16.58 -7.60 -4.40
N VAL A 79 -15.77 -8.56 -3.92
CA VAL A 79 -15.67 -9.91 -4.50
C VAL A 79 -17.03 -10.61 -4.52
N PHE A 80 -17.81 -10.48 -3.43
CA PHE A 80 -19.15 -11.06 -3.37
C PHE A 80 -20.09 -10.46 -4.41
N LYS A 81 -20.12 -9.13 -4.42
CA LYS A 81 -20.99 -8.36 -5.30
C LYS A 81 -20.71 -8.69 -6.77
N PHE A 82 -19.42 -8.67 -7.16
CA PHE A 82 -19.06 -9.00 -8.55
C PHE A 82 -19.26 -10.46 -8.90
N ARG A 83 -19.06 -11.39 -7.96
CA ARG A 83 -19.32 -12.80 -8.22
C ARG A 83 -20.81 -13.09 -8.34
N GLU A 84 -21.65 -12.37 -7.60
CA GLU A 84 -23.12 -12.44 -7.71
C GLU A 84 -23.60 -11.90 -9.08
N GLU A 85 -23.08 -10.76 -9.53
CA GLU A 85 -23.45 -10.10 -10.76
C GLU A 85 -22.95 -10.85 -12.01
N PHE A 86 -21.65 -11.20 -12.03
CA PHE A 86 -20.99 -11.71 -13.24
C PHE A 86 -20.77 -13.22 -13.24
N GLY A 87 -21.05 -13.92 -12.16
CA GLY A 87 -20.75 -15.35 -12.05
C GLY A 87 -19.28 -15.64 -12.36
N ASN A 88 -19.01 -16.54 -13.29
CA ASN A 88 -17.67 -16.90 -13.78
C ASN A 88 -17.31 -16.21 -15.12
N SER A 89 -18.10 -15.27 -15.60
CA SER A 89 -17.84 -14.57 -16.87
C SER A 89 -16.68 -13.56 -16.77
N LYS A 90 -16.32 -13.14 -15.55
CA LYS A 90 -15.23 -12.23 -15.27
C LYS A 90 -14.21 -12.90 -14.35
N LYS A 91 -12.92 -12.65 -14.61
CA LYS A 91 -11.86 -13.09 -13.71
C LYS A 91 -11.71 -12.12 -12.56
N ILE A 92 -11.83 -12.60 -11.34
CA ILE A 92 -11.77 -11.80 -10.12
C ILE A 92 -10.48 -12.12 -9.34
N ILE A 93 -9.61 -11.14 -9.22
CA ILE A 93 -8.37 -11.22 -8.45
C ILE A 93 -8.53 -10.38 -7.19
N LEU A 94 -8.19 -10.95 -6.04
CA LEU A 94 -8.21 -10.25 -4.76
C LEU A 94 -6.77 -10.06 -4.25
N GLN A 95 -6.35 -8.81 -4.04
CA GLN A 95 -5.02 -8.50 -3.52
C GLN A 95 -5.11 -7.84 -2.13
N TYR A 96 -4.35 -8.39 -1.17
CA TYR A 96 -4.18 -7.83 0.17
C TYR A 96 -2.83 -7.11 0.31
N HIS A 97 -2.86 -5.96 1.01
CA HIS A 97 -1.69 -5.08 1.16
C HIS A 97 -1.12 -5.01 2.57
N GLY A 98 -1.79 -5.59 3.57
CA GLY A 98 -1.29 -5.72 4.92
C GLY A 98 -2.25 -5.23 5.99
N THR A 99 -2.53 -3.93 6.09
CA THR A 99 -3.41 -3.36 7.11
C THR A 99 -4.85 -3.87 7.03
N ASP A 100 -5.27 -4.28 5.86
CA ASP A 100 -6.56 -4.88 5.54
C ASP A 100 -6.76 -6.28 6.16
N ILE A 101 -5.69 -7.08 6.25
CA ILE A 101 -5.77 -8.46 6.75
C ILE A 101 -5.08 -8.67 8.11
N ARG A 102 -3.96 -7.97 8.40
CA ARG A 102 -3.29 -8.06 9.72
C ARG A 102 -4.19 -7.56 10.84
N GLY A 103 -5.05 -6.57 10.55
CA GLY A 103 -5.77 -5.80 11.55
C GLY A 103 -4.82 -4.86 12.32
N ILE A 104 -5.11 -3.57 12.37
CA ILE A 104 -4.36 -2.61 13.19
C ILE A 104 -5.09 -2.50 14.53
N LYS A 105 -4.43 -2.88 15.62
CA LYS A 105 -5.02 -2.81 16.96
C LYS A 105 -5.00 -1.42 17.57
N LYS A 106 -4.07 -0.54 17.14
CA LYS A 106 -3.98 0.84 17.63
C LYS A 106 -3.78 1.76 16.43
N GLN A 107 -4.79 2.55 16.08
CA GLN A 107 -4.58 3.76 15.29
C GLN A 107 -4.19 4.88 16.26
N LYS A 108 -3.09 5.57 16.01
CA LYS A 108 -2.79 6.84 16.66
C LYS A 108 -3.85 7.85 16.18
N LEU A 109 -4.71 8.27 17.10
CA LEU A 109 -5.65 9.34 16.81
C LEU A 109 -4.90 10.67 16.76
N PRO A 110 -5.16 11.54 15.78
CA PRO A 110 -4.65 12.90 15.81
C PRO A 110 -5.12 13.59 17.10
N HIS A 111 -4.26 14.42 17.69
CA HIS A 111 -4.55 15.18 18.91
C HIS A 111 -5.86 15.99 18.73
N ARG A 112 -6.94 15.51 19.31
CA ARG A 112 -8.26 16.17 19.33
C ARG A 112 -8.68 16.45 20.75
N SER A 113 -9.63 17.36 20.92
CA SER A 113 -10.18 17.76 22.23
C SER A 113 -10.75 16.55 22.99
N LYS A 114 -10.69 16.57 24.35
CA LYS A 114 -11.11 15.45 25.22
C LYS A 114 -12.53 14.92 24.97
N LEU A 115 -13.45 15.77 24.51
CA LEU A 115 -14.84 15.37 24.19
C LEU A 115 -14.95 14.62 22.86
N SER A 116 -14.15 15.00 21.85
CA SER A 116 -14.10 14.26 20.58
C SER A 116 -13.42 12.89 20.74
N ASP A 117 -12.51 12.74 21.71
CA ASP A 117 -11.86 11.48 22.04
C ASP A 117 -12.82 10.44 22.61
N LEU A 118 -13.83 10.84 23.40
CA LEU A 118 -14.81 9.90 23.96
C LEU A 118 -15.73 9.33 22.88
N ALA A 119 -16.23 10.17 21.97
CA ALA A 119 -17.07 9.74 20.87
C ALA A 119 -16.30 8.84 19.89
N VAL A 120 -15.04 9.20 19.59
CA VAL A 120 -14.17 8.42 18.72
C VAL A 120 -13.79 7.10 19.39
N ARG A 121 -13.49 7.06 20.69
CA ARG A 121 -13.27 5.82 21.46
C ARG A 121 -14.50 4.92 21.43
N GLY A 122 -15.71 5.48 21.57
CA GLY A 122 -16.96 4.73 21.43
C GLY A 122 -17.13 4.06 20.08
N ILE A 123 -16.89 4.81 18.98
CA ILE A 123 -16.93 4.29 17.60
C ILE A 123 -15.84 3.24 17.37
N PHE A 124 -14.63 3.44 17.90
CA PHE A 124 -13.55 2.46 17.80
C PHE A 124 -13.83 1.20 18.62
N THR A 125 -14.40 1.34 19.80
CA THR A 125 -14.81 0.18 20.64
C THR A 125 -15.90 -0.63 19.93
N TYR A 126 -16.90 0.04 19.34
CA TYR A 126 -17.94 -0.62 18.55
C TYR A 126 -17.38 -1.30 17.30
N ARG A 127 -16.50 -0.63 16.52
CA ARG A 127 -15.81 -1.24 15.37
C ARG A 127 -14.95 -2.42 15.79
N ARG A 128 -14.24 -2.31 16.91
CA ARG A 128 -13.42 -3.39 17.47
C ARG A 128 -14.25 -4.59 17.93
N LEU A 129 -15.41 -4.37 18.58
CA LEU A 129 -16.34 -5.45 18.90
C LEU A 129 -16.91 -6.11 17.64
N ARG A 130 -17.30 -5.31 16.66
CA ARG A 130 -17.77 -5.82 15.36
C ARG A 130 -16.70 -6.62 14.63
N ASP A 131 -15.44 -6.17 14.65
CA ASP A 131 -14.30 -6.86 14.03
C ASP A 131 -13.83 -8.09 14.82
N LEU A 132 -14.04 -8.11 16.15
CA LEU A 132 -13.78 -9.24 17.03
C LEU A 132 -14.82 -10.36 16.86
N ILE A 133 -16.07 -10.02 16.56
CA ILE A 133 -17.15 -10.99 16.43
C ILE A 133 -17.18 -11.56 15.00
N LEU A 134 -16.20 -12.44 14.65
CA LEU A 134 -16.31 -13.46 13.60
C LEU A 134 -16.65 -12.98 12.15
N ILE A 135 -17.15 -11.75 11.95
CA ILE A 135 -17.68 -11.31 10.65
C ILE A 135 -16.54 -11.02 9.67
N LYS A 136 -15.53 -10.28 10.10
CA LYS A 136 -14.43 -9.87 9.21
C LYS A 136 -13.63 -11.08 8.71
N LYS A 137 -13.27 -11.98 9.62
CA LYS A 137 -12.53 -13.20 9.24
C LYS A 137 -13.36 -14.09 8.32
N ARG A 138 -14.68 -14.21 8.55
CA ARG A 138 -15.59 -14.97 7.67
C ARG A 138 -15.72 -14.32 6.29
N ILE A 139 -15.83 -12.98 6.23
CA ILE A 139 -15.88 -12.23 4.97
C ILE A 139 -14.60 -12.49 4.17
N HIS A 140 -13.42 -12.31 4.77
CA HIS A 140 -12.16 -12.56 4.07
C HIS A 140 -12.05 -14.01 3.59
N THR A 141 -12.34 -14.99 4.44
CA THR A 141 -12.27 -16.42 4.06
C THR A 141 -13.23 -16.75 2.92
N LYS A 142 -14.44 -16.21 2.93
CA LYS A 142 -15.41 -16.42 1.86
C LYS A 142 -14.96 -15.71 0.57
N ALA A 143 -14.48 -14.46 0.64
CA ALA A 143 -13.97 -13.73 -0.51
C ALA A 143 -12.77 -14.46 -1.17
N GLN A 144 -11.85 -15.01 -0.36
CA GLN A 144 -10.73 -15.80 -0.84
C GLN A 144 -11.14 -17.06 -1.60
N ARG A 145 -12.27 -17.65 -1.26
CA ARG A 145 -12.82 -18.84 -1.97
C ARG A 145 -13.52 -18.47 -3.27
N LEU A 146 -14.06 -17.26 -3.35
CA LEU A 146 -14.81 -16.77 -4.51
C LEU A 146 -13.92 -16.08 -5.55
N ALA A 147 -12.75 -15.60 -5.16
CA ALA A 147 -11.78 -15.05 -6.08
C ALA A 147 -11.08 -16.17 -6.87
N ASP A 148 -10.78 -15.93 -8.15
CA ASP A 148 -10.05 -16.88 -9.01
C ASP A 148 -8.57 -16.98 -8.61
N ALA A 149 -8.00 -15.87 -8.09
CA ALA A 149 -6.70 -15.88 -7.46
C ALA A 149 -6.66 -14.88 -6.30
N VAL A 150 -5.84 -15.19 -5.29
CA VAL A 150 -5.60 -14.31 -4.15
C VAL A 150 -4.12 -13.98 -4.09
N ILE A 151 -3.83 -12.67 -4.00
CA ILE A 151 -2.47 -12.13 -3.98
C ILE A 151 -2.22 -11.47 -2.62
N VAL A 152 -0.99 -11.58 -2.12
CA VAL A 152 -0.50 -10.84 -0.96
C VAL A 152 0.75 -10.05 -1.33
N SER A 153 0.82 -8.81 -0.88
CA SER A 153 1.88 -7.88 -1.25
C SER A 153 3.17 -8.02 -0.44
N THR A 154 3.11 -8.74 0.69
CA THR A 154 4.26 -8.95 1.58
C THR A 154 4.29 -10.38 2.09
N PRO A 155 5.49 -11.00 2.26
CA PRO A 155 5.61 -12.41 2.61
C PRO A 155 4.96 -12.78 3.95
N ASP A 156 4.95 -11.87 4.92
CA ASP A 156 4.36 -12.08 6.24
C ASP A 156 2.83 -12.26 6.22
N LEU A 157 2.18 -11.98 5.09
CA LEU A 157 0.75 -12.22 4.90
C LEU A 157 0.44 -13.64 4.42
N LEU A 158 1.41 -14.37 3.87
CA LEU A 158 1.19 -15.74 3.37
C LEU A 158 0.58 -16.67 4.42
N PRO A 159 1.02 -16.68 5.70
CA PRO A 159 0.40 -17.53 6.72
C PRO A 159 -1.03 -17.12 7.09
N LEU A 160 -1.45 -15.89 6.76
CA LEU A 160 -2.76 -15.35 7.09
C LEU A 160 -3.81 -15.63 6.01
N VAL A 161 -3.38 -15.96 4.79
CA VAL A 161 -4.24 -16.08 3.60
C VAL A 161 -4.00 -17.42 2.92
N SER A 162 -4.99 -18.29 2.96
CA SER A 162 -4.89 -19.63 2.34
C SER A 162 -4.72 -19.52 0.82
N LYS A 163 -3.78 -20.30 0.27
CA LYS A 163 -3.50 -20.38 -1.17
C LYS A 163 -3.12 -19.06 -1.84
N ALA A 164 -2.62 -18.09 -1.05
CA ALA A 164 -2.21 -16.82 -1.61
C ALA A 164 -0.89 -16.94 -2.40
N ILE A 165 -0.80 -16.13 -3.45
CA ILE A 165 0.40 -15.94 -4.25
C ILE A 165 1.10 -14.67 -3.76
N TYR A 166 2.38 -14.75 -3.44
CA TYR A 166 3.17 -13.55 -3.14
C TYR A 166 3.53 -12.82 -4.43
N LEU A 167 3.10 -11.56 -4.50
CA LEU A 167 3.49 -10.63 -5.54
C LEU A 167 3.89 -9.30 -4.88
N PRO A 168 5.15 -8.86 -4.97
CA PRO A 168 5.60 -7.63 -4.35
C PRO A 168 4.89 -6.40 -4.95
N ASN A 169 4.76 -5.33 -4.16
CA ASN A 169 4.26 -4.07 -4.68
C ASN A 169 5.25 -3.46 -5.66
N PRO A 170 4.85 -3.10 -6.89
CA PRO A 170 5.73 -2.44 -7.84
C PRO A 170 6.09 -1.02 -7.39
N ILE A 171 7.29 -0.57 -7.73
CA ILE A 171 7.73 0.81 -7.53
C ILE A 171 7.81 1.49 -8.90
N ASP A 172 7.20 2.65 -9.05
CA ASP A 172 7.28 3.43 -10.29
C ASP A 172 8.69 4.02 -10.46
N THR A 173 9.55 3.30 -11.18
CA THR A 173 10.95 3.67 -11.40
C THR A 173 11.13 4.83 -12.37
N ASP A 174 10.10 5.25 -13.09
CA ASP A 174 10.13 6.50 -13.87
C ASP A 174 9.97 7.72 -12.98
N HIS A 175 9.19 7.58 -11.90
CA HIS A 175 8.94 8.63 -10.92
C HIS A 175 9.99 8.64 -9.81
N PHE A 176 10.26 7.48 -9.20
CA PHE A 176 11.29 7.30 -8.18
C PHE A 176 12.59 6.84 -8.84
N LYS A 177 13.47 7.77 -9.12
CA LYS A 177 14.77 7.50 -9.76
C LYS A 177 15.85 8.38 -9.17
N PRO A 178 17.12 7.94 -9.19
CA PRO A 178 18.24 8.76 -8.75
C PRO A 178 18.40 10.01 -9.62
N ASP A 179 18.97 11.07 -9.08
CA ASP A 179 19.39 12.20 -9.88
C ASP A 179 20.64 11.84 -10.70
N LYS A 180 20.72 12.37 -11.91
CA LYS A 180 21.87 12.15 -12.82
C LYS A 180 23.18 12.75 -12.30
N ILE A 181 23.11 13.76 -11.42
CA ILE A 181 24.25 14.46 -10.84
C ILE A 181 23.98 14.61 -9.33
N SER A 182 24.76 13.95 -8.50
CA SER A 182 24.59 13.98 -7.06
C SER A 182 25.45 15.06 -6.41
N SER A 183 24.94 16.27 -6.29
CA SER A 183 25.26 17.11 -5.14
C SER A 183 24.26 16.77 -4.04
N ARG A 184 24.55 15.74 -3.23
CA ARG A 184 23.69 15.41 -2.08
C ARG A 184 23.80 16.51 -1.04
N PRO A 185 22.71 17.17 -0.64
CA PRO A 185 22.76 18.23 0.37
C PRO A 185 23.24 17.67 1.72
N GLU A 186 23.97 18.48 2.47
CA GLU A 186 24.48 18.22 3.84
C GLU A 186 23.38 18.26 4.90
N ARG A 187 22.23 17.68 4.69
CA ARG A 187 21.18 17.62 5.72
C ARG A 187 21.22 16.29 6.48
N ALA A 188 20.43 16.22 7.57
CA ALA A 188 20.33 15.09 8.49
C ALA A 188 20.64 13.76 7.81
N GLN A 189 21.55 12.98 8.40
CA GLN A 189 22.09 11.79 7.72
C GLN A 189 21.03 10.75 7.43
N ALA A 190 19.96 10.68 8.24
CA ALA A 190 18.92 9.68 8.14
C ALA A 190 17.52 10.27 8.31
N LEU A 191 16.56 9.65 7.64
CA LEU A 191 15.12 9.93 7.74
C LEU A 191 14.39 8.71 8.27
N THR A 192 13.42 8.90 9.14
CA THR A 192 12.34 7.92 9.37
C THR A 192 10.99 8.62 9.35
N MET A 193 9.92 7.91 9.00
CA MET A 193 8.58 8.51 8.93
C MET A 193 7.70 8.01 10.07
N ASP A 194 7.14 8.95 10.85
CA ASP A 194 6.04 8.67 11.77
C ASP A 194 4.73 8.60 10.99
N THR A 195 4.08 7.44 11.04
CA THR A 195 2.81 7.17 10.37
C THR A 195 1.79 6.59 11.35
N GLU A 196 0.52 6.56 10.95
CA GLU A 196 -0.56 6.01 11.78
C GLU A 196 -0.35 4.53 12.19
N ALA A 197 0.44 3.79 11.40
CA ALA A 197 0.57 2.34 11.53
C ALA A 197 1.76 1.90 12.39
N ILE A 198 2.71 2.78 12.73
CA ILE A 198 3.96 2.39 13.39
C ILE A 198 4.15 3.07 14.75
N ASP A 199 4.90 2.40 15.62
CA ASP A 199 5.35 2.96 16.90
C ASP A 199 6.75 3.56 16.74
N ILE A 200 6.82 4.87 16.53
CA ILE A 200 8.08 5.57 16.28
C ILE A 200 9.03 5.53 17.48
N GLN A 201 8.50 5.47 18.71
CA GLN A 201 9.33 5.42 19.90
C GLN A 201 10.10 4.09 20.00
N LEU A 202 9.45 2.98 19.61
CA LEU A 202 10.13 1.69 19.52
C LEU A 202 11.18 1.68 18.41
N THR A 203 10.94 2.36 17.28
CA THR A 203 11.94 2.52 16.21
C THR A 203 13.18 3.24 16.71
N LEU A 204 13.01 4.38 17.39
CA LEU A 204 14.14 5.15 17.95
C LEU A 204 14.87 4.37 19.05
N SER A 205 14.13 3.67 19.91
CA SER A 205 14.69 2.81 20.95
C SER A 205 15.53 1.67 20.36
N TYR A 206 15.06 1.07 19.25
CA TYR A 206 15.81 0.06 18.52
C TYR A 206 17.14 0.62 18.00
N CYS A 207 17.12 1.77 17.36
CA CYS A 207 18.36 2.41 16.85
C CYS A 207 19.35 2.68 17.98
N LYS A 208 18.88 3.20 19.11
CA LYS A 208 19.71 3.46 20.30
C LYS A 208 20.31 2.15 20.87
N LYS A 209 19.49 1.11 21.04
CA LYS A 209 19.92 -0.19 21.58
C LYS A 209 20.97 -0.88 20.71
N ASN A 210 20.91 -0.70 19.40
CA ASN A 210 21.86 -1.27 18.46
C ASN A 210 23.07 -0.35 18.19
N ASN A 211 23.28 0.67 19.02
CA ASN A 211 24.39 1.63 18.90
C ASN A 211 24.51 2.28 17.51
N LEU A 212 23.39 2.45 16.84
CA LEU A 212 23.35 3.14 15.55
C LEU A 212 23.49 4.63 15.81
N LYS A 213 24.74 5.15 15.68
CA LYS A 213 25.05 6.57 15.81
C LYS A 213 24.54 7.34 14.58
N LEU A 214 23.23 7.52 14.51
CA LEU A 214 22.56 8.19 13.41
C LEU A 214 21.88 9.47 13.92
N ASP A 215 22.10 10.56 13.21
CA ASP A 215 21.25 11.75 13.31
C ASP A 215 20.00 11.48 12.48
N ILE A 216 18.86 11.21 13.17
CA ILE A 216 17.61 10.77 12.55
C ILE A 216 16.59 11.90 12.61
N ASP A 217 16.23 12.40 11.45
CA ASP A 217 15.06 13.26 11.29
C ASP A 217 13.77 12.40 11.29
N VAL A 218 12.87 12.69 12.23
CA VAL A 218 11.57 12.00 12.37
C VAL A 218 10.50 12.85 11.72
N TYR A 219 10.14 12.51 10.48
CA TYR A 219 9.13 13.26 9.76
C TYR A 219 7.72 12.77 10.09
N ASN A 220 6.88 13.66 10.62
CA ASN A 220 5.49 13.34 10.96
C ASN A 220 4.56 13.47 9.75
N ARG A 221 4.38 12.36 9.02
CA ARG A 221 3.54 12.30 7.82
C ARG A 221 2.05 12.43 8.09
N ILE A 222 1.63 12.27 9.34
CA ILE A 222 0.22 12.43 9.75
C ILE A 222 -0.14 13.91 9.76
N ARG A 223 0.74 14.72 10.37
CA ARG A 223 0.56 16.16 10.52
C ARG A 223 0.82 16.89 9.20
N ASP A 224 1.91 16.54 8.56
CA ASP A 224 2.43 17.22 7.38
C ASP A 224 2.48 16.24 6.19
N PRO A 225 1.36 16.01 5.48
CA PRO A 225 1.32 15.05 4.37
C PRO A 225 2.13 15.56 3.18
N ILE A 226 3.00 14.70 2.63
CA ILE A 226 3.74 14.98 1.40
C ILE A 226 2.93 14.46 0.23
N MET A 227 2.69 15.29 -0.78
CA MET A 227 2.03 14.87 -2.00
C MET A 227 2.89 13.82 -2.73
N TYR A 228 2.25 12.89 -3.40
CA TYR A 228 2.95 11.79 -4.07
C TYR A 228 3.96 12.30 -5.12
N GLY A 229 3.58 13.33 -5.88
CA GLY A 229 4.46 13.96 -6.86
C GLY A 229 5.75 14.56 -6.27
N ASP A 230 5.70 15.02 -5.01
CA ASP A 230 6.82 15.68 -4.34
C ASP A 230 7.68 14.70 -3.53
N MET A 231 7.23 13.45 -3.36
CA MET A 231 7.91 12.46 -2.54
C MET A 231 9.35 12.18 -3.00
N PRO A 232 9.68 12.03 -4.30
CA PRO A 232 11.06 11.83 -4.71
C PRO A 232 11.99 12.99 -4.33
N ALA A 233 11.55 14.23 -4.52
CA ALA A 233 12.32 15.42 -4.15
C ALA A 233 12.53 15.51 -2.63
N PHE A 234 11.52 15.11 -1.86
CA PHE A 234 11.64 15.05 -0.41
C PHE A 234 12.65 13.98 0.05
N LEU A 235 12.54 12.75 -0.45
CA LEU A 235 13.44 11.65 -0.09
C LEU A 235 14.90 11.98 -0.41
N LYS A 236 15.17 12.56 -1.56
CA LYS A 236 16.51 12.91 -2.03
C LYS A 236 17.26 13.96 -1.16
N LYS A 237 16.59 14.59 -0.19
CA LYS A 237 17.24 15.45 0.81
C LYS A 237 18.06 14.66 1.84
N TYR A 238 17.92 13.32 1.86
CA TYR A 238 18.55 12.43 2.82
C TYR A 238 19.45 11.42 2.13
N ARG A 239 20.38 10.81 2.90
CA ARG A 239 21.26 9.76 2.42
C ARG A 239 20.80 8.36 2.81
N LEU A 240 20.08 8.27 3.93
CA LEU A 240 19.66 7.02 4.55
C LEU A 240 18.19 7.11 4.95
N TYR A 241 17.43 6.08 4.68
CA TYR A 241 16.10 5.89 5.24
C TYR A 241 16.12 4.75 6.25
N VAL A 242 15.57 4.98 7.46
CA VAL A 242 15.48 3.97 8.52
C VAL A 242 14.11 3.31 8.45
N ASP A 243 14.07 2.04 8.04
CA ASP A 243 12.84 1.24 7.87
C ASP A 243 12.68 0.17 8.95
N VAL A 244 12.90 0.56 10.20
CA VAL A 244 12.61 -0.29 11.37
C VAL A 244 11.22 0.05 11.88
N ARG A 245 10.26 -0.85 11.67
CA ARG A 245 8.84 -0.57 11.95
C ARG A 245 8.26 -1.53 12.96
N TYR A 246 7.64 -0.99 13.98
CA TYR A 246 6.90 -1.75 14.99
C TYR A 246 5.40 -1.54 14.84
N VAL A 247 4.66 -2.66 14.77
CA VAL A 247 3.19 -2.68 14.77
C VAL A 247 2.74 -3.60 15.90
N ASP A 248 1.94 -3.10 16.81
CA ASP A 248 1.50 -3.83 18.02
C ASP A 248 2.67 -4.45 18.81
N GLY A 249 3.79 -3.73 18.94
CA GLY A 249 4.99 -4.16 19.65
C GLY A 249 5.85 -5.21 18.93
N LYS A 250 5.47 -5.62 17.71
CA LYS A 250 6.23 -6.56 16.88
C LYS A 250 6.91 -5.83 15.75
N ILE A 251 8.15 -6.21 15.47
CA ILE A 251 8.89 -5.70 14.32
C ILE A 251 8.31 -6.30 13.03
N LEU A 252 8.16 -5.47 11.99
CA LEU A 252 7.77 -5.95 10.66
C LEU A 252 9.00 -6.35 9.86
N GLU A 253 9.05 -7.63 9.49
CA GLU A 253 10.18 -8.24 8.78
C GLU A 253 10.08 -8.09 7.25
N ASN A 254 9.73 -6.90 6.79
CA ASN A 254 9.69 -6.55 5.36
C ASN A 254 10.04 -5.08 5.17
N LEU A 255 10.42 -4.69 3.95
CA LEU A 255 10.59 -3.28 3.60
C LEU A 255 9.23 -2.60 3.38
N SER A 256 9.10 -1.37 3.84
CA SER A 256 7.95 -0.53 3.52
C SER A 256 7.98 -0.09 2.06
N LYS A 257 6.81 0.31 1.54
CA LYS A 257 6.77 0.93 0.21
C LYS A 257 7.66 2.18 0.16
N THR A 258 7.65 3.01 1.21
CA THR A 258 8.52 4.20 1.28
C THR A 258 10.01 3.86 1.29
N ALA A 259 10.40 2.76 1.95
CA ALA A 259 11.79 2.29 1.90
C ALA A 259 12.20 1.85 0.48
N LEU A 260 11.31 1.17 -0.24
CA LEU A 260 11.53 0.78 -1.63
C LEU A 260 11.59 2.02 -2.55
N GLU A 261 10.74 3.01 -2.33
CA GLU A 261 10.77 4.30 -3.02
C GLU A 261 12.09 5.05 -2.74
N ALA A 262 12.60 5.00 -1.50
CA ALA A 262 13.90 5.57 -1.13
C ALA A 262 15.06 4.86 -1.85
N LEU A 263 15.05 3.51 -1.89
CA LEU A 263 16.03 2.73 -2.66
C LEU A 263 16.00 3.09 -4.15
N ALA A 264 14.82 3.24 -4.73
CA ALA A 264 14.65 3.65 -6.11
C ALA A 264 15.17 5.07 -6.38
N CYS A 265 15.06 5.98 -5.40
CA CYS A 265 15.67 7.32 -5.44
C CYS A 265 17.19 7.33 -5.20
N GLY A 266 17.81 6.17 -4.93
CA GLY A 266 19.25 6.06 -4.68
C GLY A 266 19.68 6.32 -3.24
N LEU A 267 18.75 6.35 -2.27
CA LEU A 267 19.09 6.36 -0.86
C LEU A 267 19.49 4.94 -0.40
N ASP A 268 20.31 4.89 0.63
CA ASP A 268 20.47 3.65 1.39
C ASP A 268 19.24 3.44 2.30
N VAL A 269 18.94 2.19 2.61
CA VAL A 269 17.89 1.84 3.57
C VAL A 269 18.46 0.95 4.66
N LEU A 270 18.26 1.35 5.93
CA LEU A 270 18.53 0.51 7.09
C LEU A 270 17.30 -0.32 7.40
N ASP A 271 17.41 -1.65 7.24
CA ASP A 271 16.30 -2.57 7.45
C ASP A 271 16.15 -3.01 8.94
N TYR A 272 15.13 -3.78 9.20
CA TYR A 272 14.79 -4.31 10.53
C TYR A 272 15.84 -5.25 11.15
N LYS A 273 16.84 -5.70 10.36
CA LYS A 273 18.01 -6.48 10.81
C LYS A 273 19.28 -5.63 10.96
N SER A 274 19.14 -4.31 10.88
CA SER A 274 20.26 -3.36 10.83
C SER A 274 21.18 -3.52 9.62
N ASN A 275 20.72 -4.18 8.55
CA ASN A 275 21.46 -4.25 7.30
C ASN A 275 21.22 -2.98 6.47
N ARG A 276 22.30 -2.46 5.88
CA ARG A 276 22.18 -1.44 4.84
C ARG A 276 21.87 -2.09 3.49
N ARG A 277 20.79 -1.64 2.88
CA ARG A 277 20.35 -2.03 1.53
C ARG A 277 20.67 -0.91 0.56
N HIS A 278 21.12 -1.26 -0.63
CA HIS A 278 21.46 -0.34 -1.71
C HIS A 278 20.72 -0.75 -2.97
N GLY A 279 20.14 0.23 -3.67
CA GLY A 279 19.39 0.01 -4.90
C GLY A 279 18.10 -0.78 -4.73
N LEU A 280 17.15 -0.54 -5.62
CA LEU A 280 15.87 -1.25 -5.63
C LEU A 280 16.08 -2.70 -6.08
N PRO A 281 15.67 -3.73 -5.29
CA PRO A 281 15.74 -5.10 -5.75
C PRO A 281 14.86 -5.34 -6.99
N VAL A 282 15.36 -6.15 -7.92
CA VAL A 282 14.73 -6.39 -9.23
C VAL A 282 13.31 -6.96 -9.16
N GLU A 283 12.98 -7.63 -8.07
CA GLU A 283 11.64 -8.17 -7.81
C GLU A 283 10.55 -7.10 -7.65
N TYR A 284 10.94 -5.84 -7.32
CA TYR A 284 10.04 -4.69 -7.21
C TYR A 284 10.01 -3.83 -8.47
N ASP A 285 10.78 -4.20 -9.49
CA ASP A 285 10.72 -3.56 -10.80
C ASP A 285 9.30 -3.68 -11.38
N PRO A 286 8.68 -2.59 -11.82
CA PRO A 286 7.28 -2.60 -12.19
C PRO A 286 6.98 -3.42 -13.44
N MET A 287 7.92 -3.54 -14.38
CA MET A 287 7.75 -4.42 -15.55
C MET A 287 7.77 -5.89 -15.15
N ASN A 288 8.70 -6.28 -14.25
CA ASN A 288 8.78 -7.64 -13.73
C ASN A 288 7.53 -8.03 -12.93
N VAL A 289 7.07 -7.14 -12.04
CA VAL A 289 5.83 -7.38 -11.27
C VAL A 289 4.63 -7.51 -12.19
N THR A 290 4.50 -6.64 -13.19
CA THR A 290 3.41 -6.68 -14.16
C THR A 290 3.43 -7.98 -14.98
N SER A 291 4.60 -8.44 -15.44
CA SER A 291 4.72 -9.70 -16.18
C SER A 291 4.32 -10.92 -15.34
N ARG A 292 4.70 -10.94 -14.05
CA ARG A 292 4.27 -11.99 -13.11
C ARG A 292 2.76 -11.93 -12.88
N LEU A 293 2.19 -10.74 -12.77
CA LEU A 293 0.75 -10.56 -12.61
C LEU A 293 -0.05 -11.06 -13.83
N GLU A 294 0.44 -10.80 -15.05
CA GLU A 294 -0.16 -11.34 -16.28
C GLU A 294 -0.19 -12.87 -16.29
N THR A 295 0.85 -13.52 -15.79
CA THR A 295 0.85 -14.98 -15.62
C THR A 295 -0.24 -15.45 -14.64
N ILE A 296 -0.54 -14.67 -13.60
CA ILE A 296 -1.66 -14.95 -12.68
C ILE A 296 -3.01 -14.75 -13.39
N TYR A 297 -3.12 -13.73 -14.21
CA TYR A 297 -4.33 -13.45 -14.98
C TYR A 297 -4.63 -14.54 -16.04
N SER A 298 -3.62 -15.22 -16.53
CA SER A 298 -3.77 -16.26 -17.58
C SER A 298 -4.10 -17.66 -17.04
N ARG A 299 -3.95 -17.89 -15.74
CA ARG A 299 -4.32 -19.17 -15.07
C ARG A 299 -5.82 -19.27 -14.85
#